data_c4eb5e13630015669e45dbe7ab70b03b
#
_entry.id   c4eb5e13630015669e45dbe7ab70b03b
#
_cell.length_a   1.000
_cell.length_b   1.000
_cell.length_c   1.000
_cell.angle_alpha   90.00
_cell.angle_beta   90.00
_cell.angle_gamma   90.00
#
_symmetry.space_group_name_H-M   'P 1'
#
loop_
_entity.id
_entity.type
_entity.pdbx_description
1 polymer ?
#
loop_
_entity_poly.entity_id
_entity_poly.type
_entity_poly.pdbx_seq_one_letter_code
_entity_poly.pdbx_strand_id
1 'polypeptide(L)'
;MKVTLLRKLPVATDICMFELGPADGAALPPFTAGAHIDVHLGGLVRQYSLCNSPSEAGVYRLGVLRERESRGGSVAMHACEPGTTLEIGEPRNHFPLDPHAAHSVLLAGGIGITPLLSMALHLAETGRSFELHYCAREPARAAFVDRLDTPPLNARTRLWFDDAPTGQRIDFAQVLGKPDAHTHLYVCGPAGFIAAVRGAAAQAGWDPANVHREYFGAAGVGAAGLGAAGLGATGVGAAGVGAAGLSAAGESETSAAATADGPFQVSLAQSGRVVDVPAGTTIVEALRGCGIEVPVSCEQGVCGTCLTRVLSGTPDHRDVYLTDDERAANDQMLPCCSRARTPMLVLDL
;
A
#
# COMPACT_ATOMS: atom_id res chain seq x y z
N MET A 1 21.58 8.00 2.75
CA MET A 1 22.38 8.31 3.95
C MET A 1 22.72 7.03 4.71
N LYS A 2 23.74 7.06 5.62
CA LYS A 2 24.12 5.87 6.42
C LYS A 2 23.59 6.00 7.85
N VAL A 3 23.06 4.88 8.37
CA VAL A 3 22.60 4.73 9.75
C VAL A 3 23.19 3.48 10.37
N THR A 4 23.30 3.45 11.69
CA THR A 4 23.70 2.27 12.45
C THR A 4 22.48 1.65 13.12
N LEU A 5 22.30 0.35 13.01
CA LEU A 5 21.33 -0.40 13.80
C LEU A 5 21.77 -0.41 15.27
N LEU A 6 21.08 0.34 16.11
CA LEU A 6 21.39 0.48 17.54
C LEU A 6 20.80 -0.67 18.35
N ARG A 7 19.55 -1.05 18.05
CA ARG A 7 18.82 -2.07 18.78
C ARG A 7 17.92 -2.87 17.85
N LYS A 8 17.77 -4.16 18.16
CA LYS A 8 16.82 -5.07 17.52
C LYS A 8 16.07 -5.80 18.62
N LEU A 9 14.75 -5.64 18.68
CA LEU A 9 13.92 -6.19 19.73
C LEU A 9 12.75 -6.97 19.12
N PRO A 10 12.52 -8.23 19.49
CA PRO A 10 11.29 -8.92 19.16
C PRO A 10 10.12 -8.23 19.88
N VAL A 11 9.07 -7.88 19.12
CA VAL A 11 7.88 -7.18 19.64
C VAL A 11 6.58 -7.96 19.42
N ALA A 12 6.62 -9.02 18.61
CA ALA A 12 5.57 -10.02 18.44
C ALA A 12 6.14 -11.22 17.68
N THR A 13 5.34 -12.27 17.49
CA THR A 13 5.71 -13.42 16.65
C THR A 13 6.05 -12.97 15.23
N ASP A 14 7.24 -13.30 14.77
CA ASP A 14 7.81 -12.93 13.47
C ASP A 14 7.98 -11.40 13.26
N ILE A 15 7.84 -10.55 14.29
CA ILE A 15 8.00 -9.10 14.17
C ILE A 15 9.11 -8.61 15.11
N CYS A 16 10.09 -7.90 14.54
CA CYS A 16 11.11 -7.19 15.29
C CYS A 16 10.99 -5.68 15.09
N MET A 17 11.26 -4.93 16.15
CA MET A 17 11.55 -3.51 16.08
C MET A 17 13.04 -3.31 15.86
N PHE A 18 13.39 -2.42 14.94
CA PHE A 18 14.75 -2.00 14.63
C PHE A 18 14.89 -0.52 14.93
N GLU A 19 15.83 -0.17 15.79
CA GLU A 19 16.12 1.21 16.13
C GLU A 19 17.41 1.64 15.43
N LEU A 20 17.31 2.69 14.60
CA LEU A 20 18.36 3.19 13.75
C LEU A 20 18.79 4.57 14.23
N GLY A 21 20.09 4.78 14.38
CA GLY A 21 20.68 6.08 14.68
C GLY A 21 21.67 6.51 13.60
N PRO A 22 22.15 7.77 13.64
CA PRO A 22 23.14 8.24 12.67
C PRO A 22 24.45 7.46 12.79
N ALA A 23 25.06 7.09 11.66
CA ALA A 23 26.32 6.35 11.65
C ALA A 23 27.56 7.24 11.90
N ASP A 24 27.45 8.53 11.57
CA ASP A 24 28.54 9.51 11.57
C ASP A 24 28.32 10.67 12.56
N GLY A 25 27.29 10.56 13.40
CA GLY A 25 26.93 11.60 14.36
C GLY A 25 26.17 12.79 13.74
N ALA A 26 25.88 12.75 12.42
CA ALA A 26 25.01 13.74 11.80
C ALA A 26 23.56 13.58 12.27
N ALA A 27 22.81 14.67 12.35
CA ALA A 27 21.41 14.61 12.71
C ALA A 27 20.60 13.85 11.64
N LEU A 28 19.69 12.97 12.06
CA LEU A 28 18.70 12.37 11.15
C LEU A 28 17.73 13.44 10.67
N PRO A 29 17.34 13.44 9.38
CA PRO A 29 16.30 14.32 8.88
C PRO A 29 15.00 14.18 9.67
N PRO A 30 14.28 15.29 9.92
CA PRO A 30 12.97 15.22 10.54
C PRO A 30 11.96 14.50 9.62
N PHE A 31 10.93 13.92 10.20
CA PHE A 31 9.86 13.28 9.45
C PHE A 31 8.49 13.68 9.99
N THR A 32 7.44 13.37 9.27
CA THR A 32 6.05 13.55 9.70
C THR A 32 5.38 12.19 9.91
N ALA A 33 4.38 12.13 10.80
CA ALA A 33 3.65 10.88 11.08
C ALA A 33 3.05 10.26 9.81
N GLY A 34 3.25 8.97 9.63
CA GLY A 34 2.92 8.22 8.41
C GLY A 34 4.08 8.12 7.41
N ALA A 35 5.23 8.76 7.66
CA ALA A 35 6.39 8.65 6.79
C ALA A 35 7.04 7.26 6.82
N HIS A 36 7.72 6.94 5.72
CA HIS A 36 8.54 5.74 5.56
C HIS A 36 9.93 6.09 5.04
N ILE A 37 10.84 5.15 5.15
CA ILE A 37 12.18 5.22 4.54
C ILE A 37 12.42 4.02 3.64
N ASP A 38 13.25 4.20 2.62
CA ASP A 38 13.84 3.10 1.86
C ASP A 38 15.04 2.56 2.65
N VAL A 39 15.16 1.23 2.73
CA VAL A 39 16.32 0.55 3.32
C VAL A 39 16.97 -0.33 2.25
N HIS A 40 18.28 -0.12 2.02
CA HIS A 40 19.06 -0.88 1.04
C HIS A 40 19.64 -2.14 1.71
N LEU A 41 19.29 -3.31 1.18
CA LEU A 41 19.59 -4.62 1.76
C LEU A 41 20.21 -5.54 0.68
N GLY A 42 21.52 -5.47 0.48
CA GLY A 42 22.22 -6.39 -0.42
C GLY A 42 21.69 -6.38 -1.88
N GLY A 43 21.48 -5.20 -2.45
CA GLY A 43 20.92 -5.04 -3.80
C GLY A 43 19.39 -4.98 -3.85
N LEU A 44 18.72 -5.18 -2.73
CA LEU A 44 17.27 -4.99 -2.58
C LEU A 44 16.99 -3.65 -1.92
N VAL A 45 15.93 -2.96 -2.35
CA VAL A 45 15.40 -1.79 -1.65
C VAL A 45 14.03 -2.15 -1.09
N ARG A 46 13.77 -1.82 0.18
CA ARG A 46 12.48 -2.05 0.82
C ARG A 46 12.04 -0.83 1.62
N GLN A 47 10.77 -0.52 1.52
CA GLN A 47 10.14 0.56 2.29
C GLN A 47 9.68 0.03 3.64
N TYR A 48 9.98 0.80 4.69
CA TYR A 48 9.48 0.55 6.03
C TYR A 48 8.98 1.85 6.64
N SER A 49 7.76 1.82 7.17
CA SER A 49 7.17 2.98 7.84
C SER A 49 7.87 3.23 9.17
N LEU A 50 8.07 4.50 9.47
CA LEU A 50 8.56 4.95 10.77
C LEU A 50 7.43 4.78 11.81
N CYS A 51 7.74 4.13 12.93
CA CYS A 51 6.74 3.80 13.95
C CYS A 51 6.96 4.53 15.29
N ASN A 52 7.97 5.39 15.40
CA ASN A 52 8.15 6.29 16.55
C ASN A 52 7.46 7.65 16.31
N SER A 53 7.40 8.46 17.38
CA SER A 53 6.92 9.84 17.25
C SER A 53 7.87 10.68 16.42
N PRO A 54 7.36 11.57 15.54
CA PRO A 54 8.17 12.57 14.86
C PRO A 54 8.93 13.52 15.79
N SER A 55 8.48 13.67 17.04
CA SER A 55 9.16 14.47 18.07
C SER A 55 10.42 13.82 18.65
N GLU A 56 10.58 12.50 18.47
CA GLU A 56 11.75 11.76 18.93
C GLU A 56 12.93 11.98 17.96
N ALA A 57 13.68 13.05 18.21
CA ALA A 57 14.84 13.37 17.37
C ALA A 57 15.98 12.34 17.53
N GLY A 58 16.76 12.16 16.45
CA GLY A 58 17.99 11.37 16.47
C GLY A 58 17.80 9.85 16.39
N VAL A 59 16.58 9.36 16.21
CA VAL A 59 16.29 7.93 16.10
C VAL A 59 15.13 7.68 15.10
N TYR A 60 15.28 6.64 14.29
CA TYR A 60 14.20 6.05 13.51
C TYR A 60 13.90 4.66 14.04
N ARG A 61 12.61 4.34 14.22
CA ARG A 61 12.18 2.98 14.58
C ARG A 61 11.32 2.39 13.47
N LEU A 62 11.65 1.15 13.11
CA LEU A 62 10.95 0.37 12.10
C LEU A 62 10.38 -0.88 12.77
N GLY A 63 9.13 -1.22 12.46
CA GLY A 63 8.58 -2.54 12.77
C GLY A 63 8.62 -3.40 11.50
N VAL A 64 9.28 -4.55 11.53
CA VAL A 64 9.42 -5.41 10.36
C VAL A 64 8.88 -6.80 10.65
N LEU A 65 7.86 -7.20 9.89
CA LEU A 65 7.36 -8.57 9.87
C LEU A 65 8.27 -9.43 8.97
N ARG A 66 8.76 -10.53 9.49
CA ARG A 66 9.45 -11.56 8.72
C ARG A 66 8.44 -12.36 7.92
N GLU A 67 8.29 -12.01 6.64
CA GLU A 67 7.36 -12.68 5.75
C GLU A 67 7.77 -14.13 5.47
N ARG A 68 6.82 -15.05 5.51
CA ARG A 68 7.06 -16.48 5.23
C ARG A 68 7.47 -16.71 3.77
N GLU A 69 6.82 -16.02 2.84
CA GLU A 69 7.12 -16.03 1.41
C GLU A 69 7.89 -14.77 1.00
N SER A 70 8.98 -14.48 1.76
CA SER A 70 9.77 -13.29 1.55
C SER A 70 10.53 -13.33 0.23
N ARG A 71 10.50 -12.23 -0.51
CA ARG A 71 11.41 -11.98 -1.66
C ARG A 71 12.77 -11.43 -1.20
N GLY A 72 13.25 -11.89 -0.06
CA GLY A 72 14.55 -11.59 0.50
C GLY A 72 14.60 -10.39 1.45
N GLY A 73 13.79 -9.34 1.26
CA GLY A 73 13.93 -8.09 2.00
C GLY A 73 13.71 -8.22 3.51
N SER A 74 12.56 -8.74 3.94
CA SER A 74 12.28 -8.90 5.38
C SER A 74 13.22 -9.91 6.05
N VAL A 75 13.64 -10.95 5.32
CA VAL A 75 14.64 -11.91 5.80
C VAL A 75 16.00 -11.25 5.98
N ALA A 76 16.45 -10.45 5.00
CA ALA A 76 17.71 -9.71 5.08
C ALA A 76 17.69 -8.70 6.23
N MET A 77 16.57 -7.98 6.44
CA MET A 77 16.43 -7.06 7.57
C MET A 77 16.51 -7.80 8.90
N HIS A 78 15.85 -8.96 9.03
CA HIS A 78 15.92 -9.79 10.23
C HIS A 78 17.30 -10.44 10.46
N ALA A 79 18.15 -10.54 9.44
CA ALA A 79 19.53 -11.01 9.59
C ALA A 79 20.50 -9.93 10.07
N CYS A 80 20.11 -8.65 10.02
CA CYS A 80 20.92 -7.56 10.55
C CYS A 80 20.99 -7.63 12.08
N GLU A 81 22.19 -7.38 12.64
CA GLU A 81 22.44 -7.34 14.08
C GLU A 81 22.86 -5.93 14.52
N PRO A 82 22.66 -5.55 15.80
CA PRO A 82 23.12 -4.28 16.34
C PRO A 82 24.61 -4.03 15.99
N GLY A 83 24.91 -2.78 15.58
CA GLY A 83 26.20 -2.39 15.02
C GLY A 83 26.27 -2.46 13.48
N THR A 84 25.32 -3.09 12.81
CA THR A 84 25.27 -3.10 11.33
C THR A 84 25.02 -1.69 10.82
N THR A 85 25.85 -1.26 9.84
CA THR A 85 25.59 -0.03 9.08
C THR A 85 24.70 -0.33 7.89
N LEU A 86 23.60 0.42 7.78
CA LEU A 86 22.64 0.35 6.70
C LEU A 86 22.66 1.65 5.89
N GLU A 87 22.42 1.54 4.60
CA GLU A 87 22.11 2.68 3.74
C GLU A 87 20.61 2.86 3.66
N ILE A 88 20.14 4.10 3.87
CA ILE A 88 18.72 4.42 3.81
C ILE A 88 18.47 5.65 2.94
N GLY A 89 17.25 5.74 2.38
CA GLY A 89 16.71 6.97 1.80
C GLY A 89 16.31 7.98 2.87
N GLU A 90 16.06 9.22 2.44
CA GLU A 90 15.43 10.22 3.32
C GLU A 90 13.96 9.84 3.59
N PRO A 91 13.37 10.25 4.72
CA PRO A 91 11.96 10.07 4.99
C PRO A 91 11.08 10.72 3.93
N ARG A 92 10.11 9.95 3.44
CA ARG A 92 9.07 10.42 2.52
C ARG A 92 7.71 10.08 3.11
N ASN A 93 6.70 10.92 2.89
CA ASN A 93 5.37 10.70 3.42
C ASN A 93 4.32 10.73 2.31
N HIS A 94 3.78 9.56 1.99
CA HIS A 94 2.65 9.37 1.07
C HIS A 94 1.35 9.02 1.81
N PHE A 95 1.41 9.04 3.14
CA PHE A 95 0.28 8.75 4.02
C PHE A 95 0.19 9.77 5.16
N PRO A 96 0.11 11.07 4.83
CA PRO A 96 0.13 12.13 5.84
C PRO A 96 -1.21 12.24 6.58
N LEU A 97 -1.14 12.69 7.85
CA LEU A 97 -2.32 13.15 8.58
C LEU A 97 -2.83 14.46 7.98
N ASP A 98 -4.14 14.57 7.79
CA ASP A 98 -4.76 15.84 7.43
C ASP A 98 -4.68 16.82 8.61
N PRO A 99 -4.09 18.02 8.41
CA PRO A 99 -3.92 18.99 9.48
C PRO A 99 -5.26 19.59 9.95
N HIS A 100 -6.32 19.51 9.16
CA HIS A 100 -7.64 20.07 9.44
C HIS A 100 -8.64 19.07 9.99
N ALA A 101 -8.29 17.78 10.07
CA ALA A 101 -9.16 16.76 10.65
C ALA A 101 -9.49 17.10 12.13
N ALA A 102 -10.76 17.17 12.47
CA ALA A 102 -11.19 17.35 13.85
C ALA A 102 -11.04 16.05 14.66
N HIS A 103 -11.22 14.91 14.01
CA HIS A 103 -11.07 13.58 14.60
C HIS A 103 -10.43 12.60 13.60
N SER A 104 -9.56 11.72 14.08
CA SER A 104 -8.91 10.69 13.28
C SER A 104 -9.24 9.29 13.76
N VAL A 105 -9.84 8.47 12.90
CA VAL A 105 -10.06 7.04 13.14
C VAL A 105 -8.92 6.27 12.51
N LEU A 106 -8.12 5.57 13.32
CA LEU A 106 -6.97 4.82 12.87
C LEU A 106 -7.29 3.32 12.91
N LEU A 107 -7.26 2.64 11.76
CA LEU A 107 -7.57 1.21 11.62
C LEU A 107 -6.34 0.44 11.12
N ALA A 108 -5.71 -0.30 12.04
CA ALA A 108 -4.51 -1.08 11.79
C ALA A 108 -4.81 -2.57 11.64
N GLY A 109 -4.27 -3.20 10.60
CA GLY A 109 -4.28 -4.66 10.43
C GLY A 109 -2.85 -5.24 10.47
N GLY A 110 -2.54 -6.07 11.48
CA GLY A 110 -1.22 -6.69 11.62
C GLY A 110 -0.07 -5.69 11.63
N ILE A 111 0.93 -5.86 10.74
CA ILE A 111 2.10 -4.97 10.67
C ILE A 111 1.74 -3.56 10.17
N GLY A 112 0.55 -3.33 9.63
CA GLY A 112 0.03 -2.00 9.30
C GLY A 112 -0.14 -1.08 10.51
N ILE A 113 0.12 -1.57 11.72
CA ILE A 113 0.22 -0.74 12.94
C ILE A 113 1.36 0.27 12.85
N THR A 114 2.42 0.04 12.07
CA THR A 114 3.64 0.86 12.11
C THR A 114 3.41 2.33 11.77
N PRO A 115 2.82 2.73 10.63
CA PRO A 115 2.53 4.13 10.36
C PRO A 115 1.47 4.70 11.31
N LEU A 116 0.48 3.89 11.67
CA LEU A 116 -0.61 4.32 12.53
C LEU A 116 -0.18 4.52 13.99
N LEU A 117 0.83 3.78 14.46
CA LEU A 117 1.46 4.04 15.76
C LEU A 117 2.15 5.40 15.79
N SER A 118 2.91 5.74 14.75
CA SER A 118 3.51 7.08 14.59
C SER A 118 2.44 8.18 14.59
N MET A 119 1.33 7.96 13.87
CA MET A 119 0.20 8.89 13.86
C MET A 119 -0.46 9.03 15.23
N ALA A 120 -0.73 7.91 15.92
CA ALA A 120 -1.34 7.92 17.25
C ALA A 120 -0.48 8.66 18.28
N LEU A 121 0.85 8.43 18.25
CA LEU A 121 1.80 9.14 19.09
C LEU A 121 1.78 10.64 18.83
N HIS A 122 1.86 11.05 17.58
CA HIS A 122 1.82 12.46 17.20
C HIS A 122 0.50 13.14 17.59
N LEU A 123 -0.64 12.48 17.35
CA LEU A 123 -1.96 13.01 17.70
C LEU A 123 -2.12 13.16 19.22
N ALA A 124 -1.61 12.19 19.99
CA ALA A 124 -1.61 12.23 21.44
C ALA A 124 -0.74 13.38 22.00
N GLU A 125 0.47 13.57 21.46
CA GLU A 125 1.39 14.63 21.86
C GLU A 125 0.87 16.03 21.50
N THR A 126 0.17 16.15 20.36
CA THR A 126 -0.42 17.42 19.93
C THR A 126 -1.82 17.68 20.49
N GLY A 127 -2.34 16.78 21.33
CA GLY A 127 -3.66 16.90 21.95
C GLY A 127 -4.85 16.76 21.00
N ARG A 128 -4.61 16.22 19.79
CA ARG A 128 -5.66 16.03 18.78
C ARG A 128 -6.52 14.81 19.09
N SER A 129 -7.77 14.85 18.67
CA SER A 129 -8.73 13.77 18.89
C SER A 129 -8.51 12.60 17.95
N PHE A 130 -8.41 11.38 18.48
CA PHE A 130 -8.32 10.15 17.69
C PHE A 130 -8.80 8.93 18.47
N GLU A 131 -9.08 7.87 17.74
CA GLU A 131 -9.18 6.51 18.24
C GLU A 131 -8.37 5.56 17.37
N LEU A 132 -7.78 4.54 17.97
CA LEU A 132 -6.98 3.52 17.30
C LEU A 132 -7.60 2.14 17.52
N HIS A 133 -7.98 1.47 16.43
CA HIS A 133 -8.43 0.09 16.40
C HIS A 133 -7.34 -0.77 15.78
N TYR A 134 -6.77 -1.67 16.55
CA TYR A 134 -5.72 -2.56 16.09
C TYR A 134 -6.20 -4.00 16.02
N CYS A 135 -6.24 -4.54 14.80
CA CYS A 135 -6.68 -5.89 14.48
C CYS A 135 -5.49 -6.81 14.23
N ALA A 136 -5.44 -7.95 14.90
CA ALA A 136 -4.46 -9.00 14.67
C ALA A 136 -5.14 -10.37 14.72
N ARG A 137 -4.49 -11.40 14.14
CA ARG A 137 -5.05 -12.76 14.17
C ARG A 137 -5.18 -13.32 15.58
N GLU A 138 -4.15 -13.09 16.40
CA GLU A 138 -4.02 -13.56 17.77
C GLU A 138 -3.13 -12.60 18.59
N PRO A 139 -3.22 -12.58 19.91
CA PRO A 139 -2.42 -11.67 20.76
C PRO A 139 -0.92 -11.78 20.53
N ALA A 140 -0.38 -12.99 20.31
CA ALA A 140 1.05 -13.20 20.06
C ALA A 140 1.58 -12.54 18.78
N ARG A 141 0.69 -12.13 17.86
CA ARG A 141 1.02 -11.43 16.61
C ARG A 141 0.74 -9.94 16.65
N ALA A 142 0.23 -9.42 17.76
CA ALA A 142 0.02 -7.99 17.94
C ALA A 142 1.32 -7.34 18.42
N ALA A 143 1.95 -6.55 17.55
CA ALA A 143 3.18 -5.84 17.88
C ALA A 143 2.90 -4.55 18.68
N PHE A 144 3.87 -4.12 19.48
CA PHE A 144 3.84 -2.86 20.24
C PHE A 144 2.72 -2.75 21.30
N VAL A 145 2.14 -3.86 21.72
CA VAL A 145 1.03 -3.86 22.71
C VAL A 145 1.44 -3.14 23.98
N ASP A 146 2.65 -3.38 24.50
CA ASP A 146 3.14 -2.70 25.70
C ASP A 146 3.12 -1.17 25.54
N ARG A 147 3.42 -0.66 24.35
CA ARG A 147 3.39 0.78 24.06
C ARG A 147 1.95 1.29 23.94
N LEU A 148 1.08 0.51 23.34
CA LEU A 148 -0.33 0.85 23.17
C LEU A 148 -1.11 0.82 24.48
N ASP A 149 -0.72 -0.05 25.41
CA ASP A 149 -1.34 -0.20 26.74
C ASP A 149 -0.84 0.81 27.79
N THR A 150 0.04 1.73 27.38
CA THR A 150 0.54 2.79 28.26
C THR A 150 -0.08 4.16 27.91
N PRO A 151 -0.26 5.08 28.91
CA PRO A 151 -0.67 6.45 28.63
C PRO A 151 0.27 7.16 27.64
N PRO A 152 -0.25 8.02 26.78
CA PRO A 152 -1.66 8.42 26.64
C PRO A 152 -2.48 7.54 25.67
N LEU A 153 -1.89 6.46 25.10
CA LEU A 153 -2.51 5.67 24.03
C LEU A 153 -3.59 4.70 24.54
N ASN A 154 -3.42 4.14 25.75
CA ASN A 154 -4.26 3.07 26.27
C ASN A 154 -5.76 3.45 26.32
N ALA A 155 -6.08 4.69 26.67
CA ALA A 155 -7.46 5.18 26.73
C ALA A 155 -8.13 5.36 25.35
N ARG A 156 -7.34 5.32 24.28
CA ARG A 156 -7.77 5.58 22.89
C ARG A 156 -7.54 4.41 21.96
N THR A 157 -7.00 3.29 22.45
CA THR A 157 -6.68 2.09 21.68
C THR A 157 -7.62 0.95 22.05
N ARG A 158 -8.08 0.23 21.03
CA ARG A 158 -8.80 -1.03 21.17
C ARG A 158 -8.14 -2.10 20.35
N LEU A 159 -7.86 -3.25 20.98
CA LEU A 159 -7.30 -4.43 20.34
C LEU A 159 -8.43 -5.40 19.96
N TRP A 160 -8.33 -5.97 18.76
CA TRP A 160 -9.29 -6.91 18.20
C TRP A 160 -8.56 -8.13 17.66
N PHE A 161 -9.06 -9.33 17.96
CA PHE A 161 -8.42 -10.57 17.56
C PHE A 161 -9.38 -11.47 16.77
N ASP A 162 -8.88 -12.09 15.68
CA ASP A 162 -9.69 -12.98 14.85
C ASP A 162 -10.04 -14.28 15.56
N ASP A 163 -9.16 -14.77 16.46
CA ASP A 163 -9.36 -15.98 17.27
C ASP A 163 -10.24 -15.74 18.51
N ALA A 164 -10.64 -14.48 18.76
CA ALA A 164 -11.53 -14.15 19.86
C ALA A 164 -12.94 -14.75 19.66
N PRO A 165 -13.67 -15.01 20.76
CA PRO A 165 -15.07 -15.44 20.69
C PRO A 165 -15.93 -14.47 19.87
N THR A 166 -17.00 -15.00 19.27
CA THR A 166 -17.98 -14.19 18.53
C THR A 166 -18.46 -13.02 19.40
N GLY A 167 -18.43 -11.79 18.86
CA GLY A 167 -18.76 -10.56 19.58
C GLY A 167 -17.56 -9.78 20.14
N GLN A 168 -16.35 -10.36 20.07
CA GLN A 168 -15.07 -9.68 20.38
C GLN A 168 -14.24 -9.38 19.14
N ARG A 169 -14.79 -9.68 17.97
CA ARG A 169 -14.19 -9.28 16.68
C ARG A 169 -14.67 -7.89 16.32
N ILE A 170 -13.84 -7.18 15.56
CA ILE A 170 -14.22 -5.85 15.10
C ILE A 170 -15.45 -5.91 14.19
N ASP A 171 -16.40 -5.04 14.47
CA ASP A 171 -17.51 -4.70 13.58
C ASP A 171 -17.21 -3.33 12.95
N PHE A 172 -16.80 -3.33 11.69
CA PHE A 172 -16.47 -2.10 10.99
C PHE A 172 -17.65 -1.15 10.85
N ALA A 173 -18.87 -1.67 10.71
CA ALA A 173 -20.07 -0.81 10.62
C ALA A 173 -20.31 -0.06 11.92
N GLN A 174 -20.08 -0.73 13.06
CA GLN A 174 -20.22 -0.10 14.38
C GLN A 174 -19.10 0.91 14.65
N VAL A 175 -17.84 0.56 14.30
CA VAL A 175 -16.68 1.43 14.52
C VAL A 175 -16.71 2.67 13.65
N LEU A 176 -17.05 2.52 12.37
CA LEU A 176 -17.04 3.63 11.44
C LEU A 176 -18.26 4.53 11.57
N GLY A 177 -19.41 3.97 11.96
CA GLY A 177 -20.65 4.72 12.17
C GLY A 177 -20.97 5.67 11.01
N LYS A 178 -21.80 6.68 11.29
CA LYS A 178 -22.04 7.79 10.35
C LYS A 178 -20.96 8.87 10.57
N PRO A 179 -20.13 9.16 9.58
CA PRO A 179 -19.03 10.11 9.75
C PRO A 179 -19.51 11.55 9.89
N ASP A 180 -18.76 12.33 10.63
CA ASP A 180 -18.73 13.79 10.56
C ASP A 180 -17.87 14.23 9.38
N ALA A 181 -18.17 15.36 8.74
CA ALA A 181 -17.42 15.88 7.60
C ALA A 181 -15.94 16.20 7.90
N HIS A 182 -15.58 16.36 9.17
CA HIS A 182 -14.21 16.65 9.62
C HIS A 182 -13.54 15.43 10.27
N THR A 183 -14.13 14.25 10.16
CA THR A 183 -13.54 13.00 10.62
C THR A 183 -12.83 12.31 9.47
N HIS A 184 -11.57 11.94 9.67
CA HIS A 184 -10.73 11.26 8.69
C HIS A 184 -10.40 9.85 9.14
N LEU A 185 -10.47 8.90 8.21
CA LEU A 185 -10.15 7.49 8.41
C LEU A 185 -8.79 7.19 7.80
N TYR A 186 -7.92 6.56 8.58
CA TYR A 186 -6.61 6.08 8.13
C TYR A 186 -6.54 4.57 8.30
N VAL A 187 -6.32 3.85 7.21
CA VAL A 187 -6.27 2.39 7.23
C VAL A 187 -4.97 1.87 6.63
N CYS A 188 -4.31 0.96 7.35
CA CYS A 188 -3.14 0.24 6.86
C CYS A 188 -3.18 -1.22 7.32
N GLY A 189 -2.82 -2.14 6.41
CA GLY A 189 -2.85 -3.59 6.68
C GLY A 189 -2.89 -4.42 5.40
N PRO A 190 -3.23 -5.71 5.51
CA PRO A 190 -3.41 -6.59 4.34
C PRO A 190 -4.49 -6.08 3.39
N ALA A 191 -4.32 -6.35 2.09
CA ALA A 191 -5.24 -5.87 1.05
C ALA A 191 -6.72 -6.20 1.33
N GLY A 192 -7.02 -7.42 1.79
CA GLY A 192 -8.37 -7.83 2.15
C GLY A 192 -8.95 -7.05 3.35
N PHE A 193 -8.11 -6.71 4.33
CA PHE A 193 -8.48 -5.87 5.46
C PHE A 193 -8.83 -4.45 5.00
N ILE A 194 -7.96 -3.83 4.20
CA ILE A 194 -8.20 -2.49 3.64
C ILE A 194 -9.46 -2.47 2.79
N ALA A 195 -9.69 -3.49 1.94
CA ALA A 195 -10.89 -3.60 1.12
C ALA A 195 -12.17 -3.70 1.97
N ALA A 196 -12.15 -4.49 3.05
CA ALA A 196 -13.29 -4.63 3.97
C ALA A 196 -13.61 -3.30 4.68
N VAL A 197 -12.58 -2.60 5.19
CA VAL A 197 -12.74 -1.29 5.84
C VAL A 197 -13.29 -0.25 4.87
N ARG A 198 -12.75 -0.16 3.65
CA ARG A 198 -13.25 0.76 2.62
C ARG A 198 -14.68 0.47 2.21
N GLY A 199 -15.03 -0.82 2.06
CA GLY A 199 -16.40 -1.22 1.76
C GLY A 199 -17.38 -0.80 2.85
N ALA A 200 -17.02 -0.99 4.12
CA ALA A 200 -17.82 -0.55 5.25
C ALA A 200 -17.93 0.99 5.34
N ALA A 201 -16.82 1.71 5.09
CA ALA A 201 -16.81 3.18 5.05
C ALA A 201 -17.75 3.72 3.95
N ALA A 202 -17.69 3.16 2.74
CA ALA A 202 -18.58 3.54 1.65
C ALA A 202 -20.05 3.29 1.98
N GLN A 203 -20.37 2.14 2.60
CA GLN A 203 -21.74 1.81 3.05
C GLN A 203 -22.23 2.75 4.15
N ALA A 204 -21.33 3.21 5.03
CA ALA A 204 -21.63 4.18 6.08
C ALA A 204 -21.74 5.63 5.58
N GLY A 205 -21.40 5.90 4.30
CA GLY A 205 -21.50 7.21 3.67
C GLY A 205 -20.29 8.12 3.93
N TRP A 206 -19.10 7.54 4.14
CA TRP A 206 -17.87 8.30 4.22
C TRP A 206 -17.52 8.95 2.88
N ASP A 207 -17.08 10.21 2.92
CA ASP A 207 -16.49 10.85 1.76
C ASP A 207 -15.17 10.13 1.40
N PRO A 208 -14.99 9.65 0.15
CA PRO A 208 -13.74 9.02 -0.28
C PRO A 208 -12.49 9.89 -0.03
N ALA A 209 -12.61 11.23 -0.07
CA ALA A 209 -11.53 12.16 0.23
C ALA A 209 -11.04 12.09 1.69
N ASN A 210 -11.90 11.64 2.60
CA ASN A 210 -11.58 11.48 4.02
C ASN A 210 -11.11 10.06 4.37
N VAL A 211 -10.97 9.16 3.38
CA VAL A 211 -10.55 7.77 3.59
C VAL A 211 -9.16 7.56 3.02
N HIS A 212 -8.17 7.62 3.90
CA HIS A 212 -6.76 7.48 3.58
C HIS A 212 -6.28 6.05 3.78
N ARG A 213 -5.43 5.55 2.88
CA ARG A 213 -4.94 4.16 2.94
C ARG A 213 -3.46 4.05 2.59
N GLU A 214 -2.79 3.08 3.18
CA GLU A 214 -1.46 2.65 2.81
C GLU A 214 -1.39 1.13 2.70
N TYR A 215 -0.80 0.61 1.62
CA TYR A 215 -0.62 -0.82 1.37
C TYR A 215 0.83 -1.23 1.58
N PHE A 216 1.04 -2.36 2.28
CA PHE A 216 2.37 -2.97 2.43
C PHE A 216 2.50 -4.20 1.54
N GLY A 217 3.22 -4.07 0.45
CA GLY A 217 3.56 -5.16 -0.45
C GLY A 217 2.38 -5.85 -1.14
N ALA A 218 2.62 -6.48 -2.26
CA ALA A 218 1.65 -7.32 -2.97
C ALA A 218 1.69 -8.79 -2.51
N ALA A 219 1.90 -9.09 -1.24
CA ALA A 219 1.66 -10.44 -0.76
C ALA A 219 0.15 -10.70 -0.80
N GLY A 220 -0.34 -11.23 -1.94
CA GLY A 220 -1.73 -11.64 -2.10
C GLY A 220 -2.49 -11.11 -3.31
N VAL A 221 -1.88 -10.28 -4.17
CA VAL A 221 -2.47 -9.99 -5.50
C VAL A 221 -1.82 -10.87 -6.56
N GLY A 222 -1.79 -12.18 -6.29
CA GLY A 222 -1.75 -13.16 -7.35
C GLY A 222 -3.08 -13.10 -8.09
N ALA A 223 -3.06 -13.21 -9.41
CA ALA A 223 -4.24 -13.35 -10.26
C ALA A 223 -5.03 -14.63 -9.93
N ALA A 224 -5.65 -14.65 -8.76
CA ALA A 224 -6.60 -15.65 -8.33
C ALA A 224 -7.90 -14.90 -8.03
N GLY A 225 -8.72 -14.84 -9.06
CA GLY A 225 -10.16 -14.80 -9.02
C GLY A 225 -10.80 -13.96 -7.92
N LEU A 226 -11.44 -12.87 -8.31
CA LEU A 226 -12.66 -12.41 -7.68
C LEU A 226 -13.68 -13.57 -7.72
N GLY A 227 -13.51 -14.53 -6.83
CA GLY A 227 -14.51 -15.53 -6.49
C GLY A 227 -15.55 -14.82 -5.63
N ALA A 228 -16.63 -14.39 -6.27
CA ALA A 228 -17.84 -14.01 -5.59
C ALA A 228 -18.29 -15.17 -4.72
N ALA A 229 -18.11 -15.06 -3.40
CA ALA A 229 -18.82 -15.89 -2.45
C ALA A 229 -20.29 -15.51 -2.53
N GLY A 230 -21.06 -16.33 -3.24
CA GLY A 230 -22.47 -16.16 -3.44
C GLY A 230 -23.24 -16.20 -2.14
N LEU A 231 -24.05 -15.16 -1.91
CA LEU A 231 -25.25 -15.28 -1.11
C LEU A 231 -26.38 -15.57 -2.10
N GLY A 232 -26.95 -16.75 -1.97
CA GLY A 232 -28.09 -17.19 -2.78
C GLY A 232 -29.29 -16.29 -2.64
N ALA A 233 -29.84 -15.91 -3.75
CA ALA A 233 -31.23 -15.51 -3.87
C ALA A 233 -31.84 -16.31 -5.00
N THR A 234 -32.80 -17.13 -4.60
CA THR A 234 -33.64 -17.96 -5.45
C THR A 234 -34.60 -17.13 -6.27
N GLY A 235 -34.76 -17.44 -7.55
CA GLY A 235 -36.07 -17.52 -8.13
C GLY A 235 -36.42 -16.66 -9.31
N VAL A 236 -36.81 -17.39 -10.29
CA VAL A 236 -37.84 -17.23 -11.32
C VAL A 236 -37.43 -16.63 -12.67
N GLY A 237 -37.53 -17.52 -13.65
CA GLY A 237 -37.25 -17.31 -15.05
C GLY A 237 -38.36 -16.54 -15.80
N ALA A 238 -37.98 -16.06 -16.96
CA ALA A 238 -38.90 -15.92 -18.10
C ALA A 238 -38.08 -16.03 -19.38
N ALA A 239 -38.61 -16.87 -20.26
CA ALA A 239 -38.09 -17.19 -21.56
C ALA A 239 -38.54 -16.14 -22.61
N GLY A 240 -37.78 -16.05 -23.69
CA GLY A 240 -38.46 -15.80 -24.92
C GLY A 240 -37.86 -14.84 -25.93
N VAL A 241 -37.45 -15.43 -26.99
CA VAL A 241 -37.62 -15.16 -28.42
C VAL A 241 -36.61 -14.25 -29.10
N GLY A 242 -35.97 -14.89 -30.11
CA GLY A 242 -35.04 -14.30 -31.03
C GLY A 242 -35.70 -13.55 -32.18
N ALA A 243 -34.90 -12.79 -32.90
CA ALA A 243 -35.11 -12.47 -34.31
C ALA A 243 -33.75 -12.16 -34.96
N ALA A 244 -33.63 -12.74 -36.12
CA ALA A 244 -32.48 -12.72 -37.02
C ALA A 244 -32.40 -11.48 -37.92
N GLY A 245 -31.15 -11.15 -38.34
CA GLY A 245 -30.85 -10.75 -39.70
C GLY A 245 -30.67 -9.26 -39.99
N LEU A 246 -29.50 -8.85 -40.41
CA LEU A 246 -29.12 -8.58 -41.78
C LEU A 246 -27.74 -7.91 -41.85
N SER A 247 -26.96 -8.39 -42.78
CA SER A 247 -25.59 -7.98 -43.13
C SER A 247 -25.51 -6.56 -43.68
N ALA A 248 -24.45 -5.84 -43.37
CA ALA A 248 -23.82 -4.89 -44.28
C ALA A 248 -22.31 -4.91 -44.05
N ALA A 249 -21.58 -5.20 -45.11
CA ALA A 249 -20.13 -5.22 -45.18
C ALA A 249 -19.56 -3.79 -45.10
N GLY A 250 -18.57 -3.61 -44.25
CA GLY A 250 -17.75 -2.39 -44.17
C GLY A 250 -16.39 -2.79 -43.65
N GLU A 251 -15.39 -2.46 -44.39
CA GLU A 251 -14.00 -2.87 -44.39
C GLU A 251 -13.33 -2.94 -43.01
N SER A 252 -12.68 -4.04 -42.81
CA SER A 252 -11.96 -4.46 -41.63
C SER A 252 -10.58 -3.80 -41.59
N GLU A 253 -10.39 -2.82 -40.71
CA GLU A 253 -9.09 -2.62 -40.10
C GLU A 253 -8.98 -3.57 -38.91
N THR A 254 -8.27 -4.67 -39.10
CA THR A 254 -7.90 -5.62 -38.04
C THR A 254 -6.95 -4.96 -37.07
N SER A 255 -7.48 -4.21 -36.09
CA SER A 255 -6.80 -3.96 -34.85
C SER A 255 -6.77 -5.28 -34.08
N ALA A 256 -5.64 -5.99 -34.15
CA ALA A 256 -5.38 -7.13 -33.28
C ALA A 256 -5.43 -6.63 -31.84
N ALA A 257 -6.48 -7.00 -31.12
CA ALA A 257 -6.56 -6.78 -29.68
C ALA A 257 -5.35 -7.48 -29.04
N ALA A 258 -4.40 -6.70 -28.51
CA ALA A 258 -3.27 -7.24 -27.78
C ALA A 258 -3.82 -8.08 -26.63
N THR A 259 -3.38 -9.35 -26.55
CA THR A 259 -3.70 -10.17 -25.38
C THR A 259 -3.06 -9.51 -24.16
N ALA A 260 -3.75 -9.45 -23.03
CA ALA A 260 -3.35 -8.73 -21.82
C ALA A 260 -1.90 -9.03 -21.32
N ASP A 261 -1.32 -10.15 -21.75
CA ASP A 261 0.06 -10.57 -21.47
C ASP A 261 0.99 -10.59 -22.69
N GLY A 262 0.51 -10.14 -23.85
CA GLY A 262 1.30 -10.08 -25.09
C GLY A 262 2.40 -9.01 -25.06
N PRO A 263 3.37 -9.05 -26.00
CA PRO A 263 4.36 -7.99 -26.15
C PRO A 263 3.69 -6.70 -26.64
N PHE A 264 4.23 -5.55 -26.25
CA PHE A 264 3.81 -4.22 -26.67
C PHE A 264 5.01 -3.25 -26.67
N GLN A 265 4.80 -2.03 -27.12
CA GLN A 265 5.82 -1.00 -27.16
C GLN A 265 5.54 0.16 -26.21
N VAL A 266 6.60 0.77 -25.69
CA VAL A 266 6.55 2.02 -24.92
C VAL A 266 7.37 3.07 -25.65
N SER A 267 6.73 4.17 -26.01
CA SER A 267 7.38 5.37 -26.53
C SER A 267 7.59 6.38 -25.38
N LEU A 268 8.79 6.88 -25.25
CA LEU A 268 9.16 7.87 -24.23
C LEU A 268 9.08 9.26 -24.85
N ALA A 269 8.16 10.08 -24.35
CA ALA A 269 7.85 11.36 -24.98
C ALA A 269 8.99 12.37 -24.93
N GLN A 270 9.81 12.35 -23.86
CA GLN A 270 10.91 13.30 -23.69
C GLN A 270 12.12 12.98 -24.56
N SER A 271 12.38 11.69 -24.82
CA SER A 271 13.55 11.24 -25.61
C SER A 271 13.21 10.78 -27.01
N GLY A 272 11.93 10.54 -27.33
CA GLY A 272 11.46 9.95 -28.59
C GLY A 272 11.84 8.47 -28.76
N ARG A 273 12.45 7.84 -27.76
CA ARG A 273 12.87 6.42 -27.82
C ARG A 273 11.66 5.51 -27.73
N VAL A 274 11.69 4.43 -28.52
CA VAL A 274 10.70 3.34 -28.43
C VAL A 274 11.39 2.11 -27.87
N VAL A 275 10.77 1.49 -26.87
CA VAL A 275 11.27 0.30 -26.18
C VAL A 275 10.26 -0.82 -26.30
N ASP A 276 10.70 -2.00 -26.75
CA ASP A 276 9.88 -3.19 -26.78
C ASP A 276 9.76 -3.78 -25.37
N VAL A 277 8.53 -4.10 -24.97
CA VAL A 277 8.23 -4.77 -23.70
C VAL A 277 7.79 -6.20 -23.99
N PRO A 278 8.63 -7.20 -23.82
CA PRO A 278 8.32 -8.59 -24.05
C PRO A 278 7.18 -9.11 -23.16
N ALA A 279 6.54 -10.20 -23.57
CA ALA A 279 5.61 -10.92 -22.71
C ALA A 279 6.29 -11.33 -21.40
N GLY A 280 5.58 -11.18 -20.27
CA GLY A 280 6.09 -11.55 -18.94
C GLY A 280 7.11 -10.56 -18.33
N THR A 281 7.53 -9.50 -19.06
CA THR A 281 8.48 -8.48 -18.58
C THR A 281 7.72 -7.23 -18.19
N THR A 282 8.06 -6.59 -17.08
CA THR A 282 7.49 -5.29 -16.68
C THR A 282 8.06 -4.15 -17.54
N ILE A 283 7.33 -3.04 -17.64
CA ILE A 283 7.83 -1.84 -18.34
C ILE A 283 9.13 -1.36 -17.69
N VAL A 284 9.21 -1.36 -16.37
CA VAL A 284 10.42 -0.95 -15.62
C VAL A 284 11.63 -1.84 -15.97
N GLU A 285 11.45 -3.16 -16.04
CA GLU A 285 12.53 -4.07 -16.42
C GLU A 285 13.01 -3.85 -17.86
N ALA A 286 12.07 -3.65 -18.80
CA ALA A 286 12.40 -3.37 -20.19
C ALA A 286 13.14 -2.03 -20.33
N LEU A 287 12.71 -0.98 -19.65
CA LEU A 287 13.36 0.33 -19.63
C LEU A 287 14.77 0.25 -19.02
N ARG A 288 14.92 -0.44 -17.88
CA ARG A 288 16.21 -0.67 -17.22
C ARG A 288 17.19 -1.41 -18.14
N GLY A 289 16.71 -2.42 -18.88
CA GLY A 289 17.49 -3.14 -19.90
C GLY A 289 18.01 -2.23 -21.02
N CYS A 290 17.35 -1.10 -21.28
CA CYS A 290 17.75 -0.07 -22.23
C CYS A 290 18.54 1.10 -21.60
N GLY A 291 18.92 1.00 -20.33
CA GLY A 291 19.67 2.04 -19.63
C GLY A 291 18.80 3.24 -19.21
N ILE A 292 17.46 3.08 -19.11
CA ILE A 292 16.52 4.11 -18.70
C ILE A 292 16.05 3.76 -17.29
N GLU A 293 16.31 4.65 -16.34
CA GLU A 293 15.90 4.45 -14.95
C GLU A 293 14.57 5.14 -14.69
N VAL A 294 13.65 4.38 -14.12
CA VAL A 294 12.38 4.87 -13.56
C VAL A 294 12.48 4.75 -12.05
N PRO A 295 12.11 5.76 -11.29
CA PRO A 295 12.06 5.63 -9.82
C PRO A 295 11.17 4.46 -9.42
N VAL A 296 11.72 3.49 -8.70
CA VAL A 296 10.98 2.33 -8.19
C VAL A 296 11.33 2.08 -6.74
N SER A 297 10.42 1.46 -6.01
CA SER A 297 10.65 1.01 -4.64
C SER A 297 10.04 -0.37 -4.39
N CYS A 298 8.71 -0.50 -4.33
CA CYS A 298 8.06 -1.78 -4.05
C CYS A 298 8.08 -2.75 -5.24
N GLU A 299 8.12 -2.24 -6.47
CA GLU A 299 7.97 -2.97 -7.74
C GLU A 299 6.72 -3.87 -7.80
N GLN A 300 5.64 -3.47 -7.12
CA GLN A 300 4.43 -4.27 -6.91
C GLN A 300 3.12 -3.50 -7.11
N GLY A 301 3.20 -2.24 -7.55
CA GLY A 301 2.01 -1.43 -7.77
C GLY A 301 1.29 -0.97 -6.51
N VAL A 302 1.99 -0.86 -5.38
CA VAL A 302 1.37 -0.49 -4.09
C VAL A 302 1.85 0.85 -3.53
N CYS A 303 3.05 1.33 -3.90
CA CYS A 303 3.67 2.47 -3.24
C CYS A 303 3.58 3.79 -4.02
N GLY A 304 3.21 3.75 -5.29
CA GLY A 304 3.13 4.94 -6.13
C GLY A 304 4.47 5.53 -6.59
N THR A 305 5.63 5.02 -6.13
CA THR A 305 6.95 5.61 -6.44
C THR A 305 7.24 5.68 -7.94
N CYS A 306 6.74 4.71 -8.70
CA CYS A 306 6.91 4.66 -10.16
C CYS A 306 5.75 5.28 -10.94
N LEU A 307 4.83 6.02 -10.28
CA LEU A 307 3.70 6.63 -10.96
C LEU A 307 4.17 7.48 -12.12
N THR A 308 3.67 7.16 -13.32
CA THR A 308 4.09 7.78 -14.58
C THR A 308 2.86 8.22 -15.36
N ARG A 309 2.92 9.41 -15.93
CA ARG A 309 1.84 9.94 -16.77
C ARG A 309 1.79 9.22 -18.10
N VAL A 310 0.58 8.89 -18.54
CA VAL A 310 0.29 8.30 -19.85
C VAL A 310 -0.24 9.39 -20.76
N LEU A 311 0.44 9.61 -21.88
CA LEU A 311 0.07 10.62 -22.88
C LEU A 311 -0.78 10.05 -23.99
N SER A 312 -0.62 8.74 -24.29
CA SER A 312 -1.42 8.03 -25.30
C SER A 312 -1.37 6.52 -25.06
N GLY A 313 -2.39 5.83 -25.55
CA GLY A 313 -2.58 4.40 -25.35
C GLY A 313 -3.43 4.10 -24.11
N THR A 314 -3.80 2.83 -23.93
CA THR A 314 -4.64 2.39 -22.81
C THR A 314 -3.83 1.45 -21.91
N PRO A 315 -3.55 1.82 -20.65
CA PRO A 315 -2.92 0.94 -19.68
C PRO A 315 -3.79 -0.27 -19.33
N ASP A 316 -3.15 -1.39 -19.03
CA ASP A 316 -3.73 -2.51 -18.31
C ASP A 316 -3.32 -2.42 -16.86
N HIS A 317 -4.13 -1.74 -16.06
CA HIS A 317 -3.86 -1.46 -14.65
C HIS A 317 -3.85 -2.75 -13.82
N ARG A 318 -2.72 -3.04 -13.16
CA ARG A 318 -2.52 -4.20 -12.27
C ARG A 318 -2.08 -3.78 -10.87
N ASP A 319 -2.04 -2.49 -10.62
CA ASP A 319 -1.76 -1.89 -9.33
C ASP A 319 -2.99 -1.92 -8.42
N VAL A 320 -2.74 -1.65 -7.12
CA VAL A 320 -3.78 -1.37 -6.12
C VAL A 320 -3.68 0.06 -5.59
N TYR A 321 -2.77 0.84 -6.17
CA TYR A 321 -2.48 2.22 -5.76
C TYR A 321 -3.54 3.19 -6.28
N LEU A 322 -3.85 3.14 -7.58
CA LEU A 322 -4.82 4.02 -8.20
C LEU A 322 -6.25 3.66 -7.78
N THR A 323 -7.08 4.67 -7.62
CA THR A 323 -8.53 4.54 -7.46
C THR A 323 -9.18 4.06 -8.77
N ASP A 324 -10.43 3.64 -8.71
CA ASP A 324 -11.16 3.20 -9.90
C ASP A 324 -11.37 4.37 -10.88
N ASP A 325 -11.58 5.60 -10.38
CA ASP A 325 -11.72 6.80 -11.21
C ASP A 325 -10.39 7.17 -11.89
N GLU A 326 -9.27 7.11 -11.18
CA GLU A 326 -7.93 7.34 -11.74
C GLU A 326 -7.56 6.28 -12.79
N ARG A 327 -7.93 5.00 -12.58
CA ARG A 327 -7.75 3.97 -13.59
C ARG A 327 -8.63 4.20 -14.80
N ALA A 328 -9.87 4.65 -14.61
CA ALA A 328 -10.79 4.95 -15.70
C ALA A 328 -10.32 6.14 -16.55
N ALA A 329 -9.63 7.11 -15.95
CA ALA A 329 -9.05 8.25 -16.64
C ALA A 329 -7.92 7.85 -17.60
N ASN A 330 -7.19 6.76 -17.35
CA ASN A 330 -6.08 6.24 -18.16
C ASN A 330 -4.95 7.25 -18.45
N ASP A 331 -4.83 8.31 -17.67
CA ASP A 331 -3.84 9.37 -17.83
C ASP A 331 -2.55 9.16 -17.01
N GLN A 332 -2.52 8.12 -16.20
CA GLN A 332 -1.38 7.71 -15.38
C GLN A 332 -1.37 6.20 -15.15
N MET A 333 -0.21 5.64 -14.83
CA MET A 333 -0.06 4.22 -14.54
C MET A 333 1.15 3.94 -13.65
N LEU A 334 1.22 2.73 -13.10
CA LEU A 334 2.40 2.22 -12.40
C LEU A 334 3.15 1.21 -13.29
N PRO A 335 4.23 1.62 -13.99
CA PRO A 335 4.95 0.78 -14.94
C PRO A 335 5.69 -0.43 -14.31
N CYS A 336 5.81 -0.48 -12.98
CA CYS A 336 6.42 -1.63 -12.30
C CYS A 336 5.54 -2.90 -12.30
N CYS A 337 4.23 -2.78 -12.56
CA CYS A 337 3.31 -3.92 -12.52
C CYS A 337 2.26 -3.89 -13.63
N SER A 338 1.86 -2.71 -14.09
CA SER A 338 0.83 -2.54 -15.12
C SER A 338 1.41 -2.77 -16.52
N ARG A 339 0.56 -3.13 -17.46
CA ARG A 339 0.92 -3.41 -18.87
C ARG A 339 0.11 -2.53 -19.81
N ALA A 340 -0.05 -2.92 -21.07
CA ALA A 340 -0.82 -2.21 -22.08
C ALA A 340 -1.97 -3.07 -22.63
N ARG A 341 -3.09 -2.43 -22.90
CA ARG A 341 -4.20 -2.99 -23.68
C ARG A 341 -4.11 -2.59 -25.15
N THR A 342 -3.32 -1.57 -25.45
CA THR A 342 -3.01 -1.12 -26.82
C THR A 342 -1.61 -1.59 -27.22
N PRO A 343 -1.30 -1.72 -28.54
CA PRO A 343 0.03 -2.14 -29.00
C PRO A 343 1.16 -1.20 -28.57
N MET A 344 0.84 0.05 -28.25
CA MET A 344 1.82 1.06 -27.81
C MET A 344 1.21 1.94 -26.70
N LEU A 345 2.07 2.30 -25.73
CA LEU A 345 1.85 3.37 -24.76
C LEU A 345 2.85 4.50 -25.02
N VAL A 346 2.40 5.74 -24.86
CA VAL A 346 3.30 6.91 -24.82
C VAL A 346 3.36 7.41 -23.38
N LEU A 347 4.54 7.36 -22.77
CA LEU A 347 4.77 7.75 -21.39
C LEU A 347 5.56 9.07 -21.34
N ASP A 348 5.25 9.89 -20.36
CA ASP A 348 5.96 11.14 -20.07
C ASP A 348 7.27 10.84 -19.30
N LEU A 349 8.24 10.30 -20.03
CA LEU A 349 9.57 9.91 -19.57
C LEU A 349 10.63 10.40 -20.58
#